data_f502111c03b4a94d0ed605aca2302928
#
_entry.id   f502111c03b4a94d0ed605aca2302928
#
_cell.length_a   1.000
_cell.length_b   1.000
_cell.length_c   1.000
_cell.angle_alpha   90.00
_cell.angle_beta   90.00
_cell.angle_gamma   90.00
#
_symmetry.space_group_name_H-M   'P 1'
#
loop_
_entity.id
_entity.type
_entity.pdbx_description
1 polymer ?
#
loop_
_entity_poly.entity_id
_entity_poly.type
_entity_poly.pdbx_seq_one_letter_code
_entity_poly.pdbx_strand_id
1 'polypeptide(L)'
;MLRRLAVTLLAFGLVAPTLAQEAPEGAYADFVPGADGEPFSTYGETAPDVGLVTRIFALSFAETCSWAIGGDPETRKPEVHELSFRYSFDEPDAPDHPLVLYSFFCNAGAYNSQQVYMLWDGDSGLRPVSFPQPTYSTELAEPNNPDSAVTAIQLTGFTAYPTVTNSEFDADTGTIISNACFRGVCDASSLGTWVLDGPEFRLRSFLVDPSYDGEQNLIELVNYAAPVDVPMTVVAPNAENSVTNN
;
A
#
# COMPACT_ATOMS: atom_id res chain seq x y z
N MET A 1 47.58 46.13 -37.51
CA MET A 1 46.42 45.18 -37.62
C MET A 1 46.02 44.74 -36.24
N LEU A 2 45.06 45.44 -35.62
CA LEU A 2 44.52 45.08 -34.27
C LEU A 2 43.35 44.13 -34.43
N ARG A 3 43.48 42.90 -33.93
CA ARG A 3 42.38 41.93 -33.79
C ARG A 3 41.61 42.25 -32.49
N ARG A 4 40.34 42.64 -32.64
CA ARG A 4 39.40 42.80 -31.52
C ARG A 4 38.89 41.43 -31.12
N LEU A 5 39.16 41.02 -29.86
CA LEU A 5 38.49 39.88 -29.27
C LEU A 5 37.09 40.31 -28.81
N ALA A 6 36.08 39.64 -29.31
CA ALA A 6 34.72 39.76 -28.80
C ALA A 6 34.55 38.78 -27.64
N VAL A 7 34.28 39.29 -26.45
CA VAL A 7 33.91 38.47 -25.26
C VAL A 7 32.39 38.31 -25.28
N THR A 8 31.95 37.11 -25.51
CA THR A 8 30.53 36.74 -25.41
C THR A 8 30.23 36.40 -23.97
N LEU A 9 29.48 37.27 -23.28
CA LEU A 9 28.91 37.01 -21.96
C LEU A 9 27.76 35.99 -22.13
N LEU A 10 27.93 34.77 -21.63
CA LEU A 10 26.85 33.84 -21.41
C LEU A 10 26.07 34.26 -20.16
N ALA A 11 24.85 34.75 -20.35
CA ALA A 11 23.91 34.96 -19.24
C ALA A 11 23.38 33.60 -18.76
N PHE A 12 23.84 33.14 -17.61
CA PHE A 12 23.20 32.06 -16.87
C PHE A 12 21.88 32.56 -16.31
N GLY A 13 20.77 32.16 -16.93
CA GLY A 13 19.44 32.34 -16.37
C GLY A 13 19.32 31.56 -15.06
N LEU A 14 19.20 32.25 -13.95
CA LEU A 14 18.78 31.69 -12.67
C LEU A 14 17.34 31.18 -12.87
N VAL A 15 17.18 29.86 -12.98
CA VAL A 15 15.87 29.22 -12.83
C VAL A 15 15.50 29.39 -11.34
N ALA A 16 14.57 30.30 -11.06
CA ALA A 16 13.98 30.40 -9.75
C ALA A 16 13.30 29.07 -9.41
N PRO A 17 13.49 28.51 -8.19
CA PRO A 17 12.73 27.36 -7.78
C PRO A 17 11.25 27.73 -7.87
N THR A 18 10.47 26.92 -8.58
CA THR A 18 9.00 26.98 -8.54
C THR A 18 8.62 26.81 -7.08
N LEU A 19 8.09 27.89 -6.49
CA LEU A 19 7.49 27.83 -5.15
C LEU A 19 6.44 26.72 -5.19
N ALA A 20 6.55 25.79 -4.26
CA ALA A 20 5.52 24.81 -4.02
C ALA A 20 4.18 25.56 -3.94
N GLN A 21 3.21 25.10 -4.71
CA GLN A 21 1.88 25.70 -4.73
C GLN A 21 1.36 25.63 -3.30
N GLU A 22 1.17 26.79 -2.66
CA GLU A 22 0.62 26.84 -1.31
C GLU A 22 -0.73 26.14 -1.33
N ALA A 23 -0.90 25.17 -0.42
CA ALA A 23 -2.19 24.54 -0.22
C ALA A 23 -3.24 25.61 0.06
N PRO A 24 -4.48 25.45 -0.44
CA PRO A 24 -5.53 26.45 -0.22
C PRO A 24 -5.66 26.73 1.27
N GLU A 25 -5.62 28.01 1.61
CA GLU A 25 -5.72 28.48 3.00
C GLU A 25 -7.00 27.90 3.62
N GLY A 26 -6.86 27.10 4.68
CA GLY A 26 -7.97 26.44 5.37
C GLY A 26 -8.14 24.94 5.10
N ALA A 27 -7.56 24.37 4.01
CA ALA A 27 -7.71 22.93 3.73
C ALA A 27 -7.14 22.03 4.85
N TYR A 28 -6.21 22.55 5.65
CA TYR A 28 -5.54 21.83 6.74
C TYR A 28 -5.72 22.48 8.13
N ALA A 29 -6.44 23.58 8.23
CA ALA A 29 -6.62 24.30 9.51
C ALA A 29 -7.27 23.42 10.59
N ASP A 30 -8.16 22.51 10.17
CA ASP A 30 -8.85 21.58 11.07
C ASP A 30 -8.00 20.33 11.41
N PHE A 31 -6.82 20.19 10.80
CA PHE A 31 -5.99 18.98 10.90
C PHE A 31 -4.74 19.15 11.77
N VAL A 32 -4.53 20.30 12.42
CA VAL A 32 -3.36 20.50 13.29
C VAL A 32 -3.52 19.66 14.56
N PRO A 33 -2.73 18.59 14.77
CA PRO A 33 -2.78 17.84 16.01
C PRO A 33 -2.26 18.71 17.15
N GLY A 34 -2.89 18.64 18.32
CA GLY A 34 -2.37 19.27 19.52
C GLY A 34 -2.50 20.80 19.52
N ALA A 35 -3.56 21.38 18.94
CA ALA A 35 -3.88 22.81 19.10
C ALA A 35 -3.90 23.24 20.57
N ASP A 36 -4.09 22.30 21.50
CA ASP A 36 -4.09 22.48 22.95
C ASP A 36 -2.71 22.22 23.59
N GLY A 37 -1.68 21.91 22.79
CA GLY A 37 -0.31 21.70 23.29
C GLY A 37 -0.04 20.35 23.93
N GLU A 38 -1.03 19.46 23.99
CA GLU A 38 -0.83 18.11 24.51
C GLU A 38 -0.20 17.20 23.43
N PRO A 39 0.87 16.45 23.78
CA PRO A 39 1.41 15.45 22.87
C PRO A 39 0.36 14.37 22.66
N PHE A 40 -0.01 14.11 21.39
CA PHE A 40 -0.87 12.97 21.11
C PHE A 40 -0.05 11.70 20.94
N SER A 41 -0.59 10.60 21.43
CA SER A 41 -0.04 9.26 21.22
C SER A 41 -1.12 8.38 20.60
N THR A 42 -0.72 7.54 19.66
CA THR A 42 -1.59 6.49 19.13
C THR A 42 -1.32 5.12 19.77
N TYR A 43 -0.35 5.06 20.69
CA TYR A 43 -0.05 3.88 21.49
C TYR A 43 -0.94 3.83 22.71
N GLY A 44 -1.28 2.64 23.19
CA GLY A 44 -2.01 2.47 24.44
C GLY A 44 -3.06 1.36 24.38
N GLU A 45 -3.85 1.26 25.44
CA GLU A 45 -4.84 0.19 25.61
C GLU A 45 -6.14 0.44 24.82
N THR A 46 -6.35 1.66 24.32
CA THR A 46 -7.55 2.06 23.59
C THR A 46 -7.20 2.69 22.26
N ALA A 47 -7.95 2.33 21.22
CA ALA A 47 -7.80 2.92 19.91
C ALA A 47 -8.06 4.44 19.94
N PRO A 48 -7.35 5.22 19.10
CA PRO A 48 -7.60 6.64 18.98
C PRO A 48 -9.02 6.91 18.48
N ASP A 49 -9.59 8.05 18.87
CA ASP A 49 -10.89 8.47 18.35
C ASP A 49 -10.85 8.69 16.83
N VAL A 50 -11.99 8.48 16.15
CA VAL A 50 -12.10 8.56 14.67
C VAL A 50 -11.69 9.92 14.14
N GLY A 51 -11.90 11.00 14.91
CA GLY A 51 -11.49 12.35 14.51
C GLY A 51 -9.97 12.49 14.43
N LEU A 52 -9.23 11.92 15.39
CA LEU A 52 -7.76 11.89 15.37
C LEU A 52 -7.26 11.02 14.21
N VAL A 53 -7.84 9.84 14.01
CA VAL A 53 -7.48 8.93 12.90
C VAL A 53 -7.71 9.62 11.55
N THR A 54 -8.84 10.31 11.37
CA THR A 54 -9.16 11.07 10.15
C THR A 54 -8.14 12.19 9.89
N ARG A 55 -7.69 12.89 10.95
CA ARG A 55 -6.65 13.92 10.81
C ARG A 55 -5.32 13.33 10.38
N ILE A 56 -4.92 12.21 11.00
CA ILE A 56 -3.68 11.51 10.63
C ILE A 56 -3.75 11.02 9.18
N PHE A 57 -4.88 10.43 8.76
CA PHE A 57 -5.12 10.07 7.37
C PHE A 57 -4.94 11.25 6.44
N ALA A 58 -5.60 12.38 6.72
CA ALA A 58 -5.54 13.56 5.86
C ALA A 58 -4.12 14.13 5.74
N LEU A 59 -3.33 14.12 6.82
CA LEU A 59 -1.94 14.58 6.80
C LEU A 59 -1.02 13.58 6.06
N SER A 60 -1.22 12.28 6.28
CA SER A 60 -0.35 11.25 5.71
C SER A 60 -0.59 11.05 4.21
N PHE A 61 -1.80 11.29 3.74
CA PHE A 61 -2.23 10.99 2.37
C PHE A 61 -2.73 12.23 1.60
N ALA A 62 -2.32 13.45 2.02
CA ALA A 62 -2.76 14.71 1.44
C ALA A 62 -2.62 14.76 -0.10
N GLU A 63 -1.49 14.31 -0.61
CA GLU A 63 -1.22 14.31 -2.06
C GLU A 63 -1.84 13.10 -2.75
N THR A 64 -1.76 11.92 -2.11
CA THR A 64 -2.22 10.66 -2.68
C THR A 64 -3.74 10.59 -2.78
N CYS A 65 -4.46 11.08 -1.75
CA CYS A 65 -5.93 11.01 -1.63
C CYS A 65 -6.58 12.39 -1.80
N SER A 66 -6.10 13.18 -2.75
CA SER A 66 -6.55 14.56 -2.96
C SER A 66 -8.06 14.70 -3.17
N TRP A 67 -8.73 13.69 -3.74
CA TRP A 67 -10.17 13.68 -3.95
C TRP A 67 -10.95 13.57 -2.65
N ALA A 68 -10.59 12.62 -1.79
CA ALA A 68 -11.24 12.48 -0.49
C ALA A 68 -10.98 13.70 0.40
N ILE A 69 -9.74 14.23 0.38
CA ILE A 69 -9.30 15.30 1.27
C ILE A 69 -9.84 16.66 0.80
N GLY A 70 -9.88 16.92 -0.50
CA GLY A 70 -10.46 18.15 -1.08
C GLY A 70 -11.97 18.12 -1.29
N GLY A 71 -12.61 16.96 -1.10
CA GLY A 71 -14.04 16.75 -1.32
C GLY A 71 -14.91 17.00 -0.10
N ASP A 72 -16.11 16.39 -0.12
CA ASP A 72 -17.06 16.44 0.99
C ASP A 72 -16.42 15.83 2.27
N PRO A 73 -16.51 16.48 3.44
CA PRO A 73 -16.06 15.93 4.71
C PRO A 73 -16.60 14.53 5.03
N GLU A 74 -17.80 14.19 4.57
CA GLU A 74 -18.37 12.85 4.77
C GLU A 74 -17.56 11.75 4.06
N THR A 75 -16.92 12.06 2.92
CA THR A 75 -16.06 11.10 2.20
C THR A 75 -14.74 10.79 2.93
N ARG A 76 -14.41 11.54 3.97
CA ARG A 76 -13.22 11.33 4.81
C ARG A 76 -13.49 10.45 6.02
N LYS A 77 -14.74 10.09 6.28
CA LYS A 77 -15.08 9.20 7.38
C LYS A 77 -14.65 7.78 7.05
N PRO A 78 -13.89 7.13 7.93
CA PRO A 78 -13.54 5.74 7.70
C PRO A 78 -14.72 4.82 8.00
N GLU A 79 -14.74 3.69 7.34
CA GLU A 79 -15.36 2.49 7.88
C GLU A 79 -14.46 1.91 8.94
N VAL A 80 -15.02 1.47 10.07
CA VAL A 80 -14.26 1.03 11.26
C VAL A 80 -14.62 -0.42 11.55
N HIS A 81 -13.60 -1.27 11.66
CA HIS A 81 -13.74 -2.68 12.01
C HIS A 81 -12.97 -2.96 13.30
N GLU A 82 -13.68 -3.33 14.35
CA GLU A 82 -13.09 -3.79 15.60
C GLU A 82 -12.80 -5.28 15.48
N LEU A 83 -11.54 -5.64 15.66
CA LEU A 83 -11.00 -6.97 15.47
C LEU A 83 -10.18 -7.39 16.69
N SER A 84 -9.72 -8.61 16.71
CA SER A 84 -8.72 -9.08 17.65
C SER A 84 -7.79 -10.09 17.00
N PHE A 85 -6.63 -10.29 17.60
CA PHE A 85 -5.67 -11.29 17.17
C PHE A 85 -4.97 -11.94 18.36
N ARG A 86 -4.26 -13.03 18.10
CA ARG A 86 -3.39 -13.71 19.07
C ARG A 86 -2.03 -13.94 18.44
N TYR A 87 -0.99 -13.76 19.24
CA TYR A 87 0.34 -14.24 18.86
C TYR A 87 0.44 -15.75 19.04
N SER A 88 1.25 -16.41 18.24
CA SER A 88 1.47 -17.86 18.33
C SER A 88 2.14 -18.30 19.64
N PHE A 89 2.72 -17.35 20.38
CA PHE A 89 3.40 -17.55 21.66
C PHE A 89 2.54 -17.17 22.87
N ASP A 90 1.31 -16.69 22.66
CA ASP A 90 0.41 -16.34 23.76
C ASP A 90 -0.01 -17.61 24.53
N GLU A 91 -0.09 -17.48 25.85
CA GLU A 91 -0.63 -18.53 26.69
C GLU A 91 -2.10 -18.83 26.30
N PRO A 92 -2.56 -20.09 26.39
CA PRO A 92 -3.89 -20.47 25.91
C PRO A 92 -5.05 -19.69 26.48
N ASP A 93 -4.90 -19.17 27.70
CA ASP A 93 -5.89 -18.40 28.46
C ASP A 93 -5.63 -16.89 28.47
N ALA A 94 -4.60 -16.41 27.77
CA ALA A 94 -4.36 -15.00 27.61
C ALA A 94 -5.53 -14.32 26.85
N PRO A 95 -5.86 -13.08 27.16
CA PRO A 95 -6.87 -12.34 26.41
C PRO A 95 -6.38 -12.08 24.99
N ASP A 96 -7.32 -11.97 24.05
CA ASP A 96 -7.01 -11.56 22.69
C ASP A 96 -6.54 -10.09 22.66
N HIS A 97 -5.61 -9.78 21.77
CA HIS A 97 -5.11 -8.41 21.57
C HIS A 97 -6.10 -7.62 20.71
N PRO A 98 -6.50 -6.41 21.14
CA PRO A 98 -7.40 -5.58 20.35
C PRO A 98 -6.70 -5.06 19.10
N LEU A 99 -7.46 -5.00 18.00
CA LEU A 99 -7.03 -4.49 16.71
C LEU A 99 -8.16 -3.70 16.08
N VAL A 100 -7.87 -2.53 15.49
CA VAL A 100 -8.88 -1.74 14.78
C VAL A 100 -8.38 -1.40 13.40
N LEU A 101 -9.18 -1.78 12.39
CA LEU A 101 -8.94 -1.46 11.00
C LEU A 101 -9.85 -0.31 10.57
N TYR A 102 -9.26 0.72 9.98
CA TYR A 102 -9.95 1.88 9.41
C TYR A 102 -9.78 1.85 7.89
N SER A 103 -10.89 1.79 7.16
CA SER A 103 -10.91 1.85 5.69
C SER A 103 -11.34 3.23 5.23
N PHE A 104 -10.50 3.92 4.46
CA PHE A 104 -10.77 5.24 3.91
C PHE A 104 -10.92 5.19 2.40
N PHE A 105 -11.94 5.84 1.88
CA PHE A 105 -11.96 6.22 0.49
C PHE A 105 -10.81 7.19 0.21
N CYS A 106 -10.15 7.04 -0.94
CA CYS A 106 -8.99 7.85 -1.34
C CYS A 106 -9.29 8.65 -2.61
N ASN A 107 -9.41 7.97 -3.72
CA ASN A 107 -9.71 8.57 -5.01
C ASN A 107 -10.68 7.69 -5.80
N ALA A 108 -11.26 8.24 -6.86
CA ALA A 108 -11.99 7.47 -7.85
C ALA A 108 -11.63 7.91 -9.27
N GLY A 109 -11.60 6.94 -10.18
CA GLY A 109 -11.56 7.12 -11.62
C GLY A 109 -12.91 6.75 -12.25
N ALA A 110 -12.92 6.54 -13.56
CA ALA A 110 -14.15 6.22 -14.29
C ALA A 110 -14.74 4.84 -13.92
N TYR A 111 -13.90 3.89 -13.49
CA TYR A 111 -14.28 2.50 -13.19
C TYR A 111 -13.49 1.88 -12.02
N ASN A 112 -12.64 2.66 -11.40
CA ASN A 112 -11.87 2.24 -10.22
C ASN A 112 -12.04 3.24 -9.09
N SER A 113 -12.17 2.75 -7.87
CA SER A 113 -12.01 3.52 -6.64
C SER A 113 -10.78 3.03 -5.89
N GLN A 114 -10.11 3.92 -5.18
CA GLN A 114 -8.95 3.58 -4.37
C GLN A 114 -9.28 3.73 -2.89
N GLN A 115 -8.82 2.80 -2.09
CA GLN A 115 -8.92 2.80 -0.64
C GLN A 115 -7.54 2.81 0.00
N VAL A 116 -7.46 3.45 1.17
CA VAL A 116 -6.36 3.38 2.13
C VAL A 116 -6.87 2.69 3.38
N TYR A 117 -6.06 1.82 3.92
CA TYR A 117 -6.33 1.19 5.21
C TYR A 117 -5.31 1.66 6.23
N MET A 118 -5.80 1.95 7.43
CA MET A 118 -4.95 2.22 8.59
C MET A 118 -5.29 1.19 9.67
N LEU A 119 -4.27 0.70 10.34
CA LEU A 119 -4.40 -0.35 11.34
C LEU A 119 -3.84 0.17 12.66
N TRP A 120 -4.58 -0.05 13.73
CA TRP A 120 -4.16 0.23 15.09
C TRP A 120 -4.10 -1.04 15.90
N ASP A 121 -3.04 -1.21 16.66
CA ASP A 121 -2.93 -2.08 17.81
C ASP A 121 -2.24 -1.35 18.96
N GLY A 122 -2.41 -1.84 20.18
CA GLY A 122 -1.89 -1.15 21.37
C GLY A 122 -0.38 -1.00 21.41
N ASP A 123 0.35 -1.96 20.82
CA ASP A 123 1.80 -2.04 20.88
C ASP A 123 2.49 -1.20 19.80
N SER A 124 1.91 -1.19 18.59
CA SER A 124 2.49 -0.49 17.43
C SER A 124 1.85 0.87 17.15
N GLY A 125 0.69 1.15 17.78
CA GLY A 125 -0.09 2.35 17.51
C GLY A 125 -0.75 2.35 16.14
N LEU A 126 -1.22 3.51 15.70
CA LEU A 126 -1.87 3.68 14.40
C LEU A 126 -0.84 3.81 13.28
N ARG A 127 -0.98 3.00 12.24
CA ARG A 127 -0.09 3.00 11.07
C ARG A 127 -0.85 2.72 9.77
N PRO A 128 -0.37 3.21 8.62
CA PRO A 128 -0.91 2.81 7.33
C PRO A 128 -0.57 1.34 7.03
N VAL A 129 -1.52 0.65 6.40
CA VAL A 129 -1.30 -0.67 5.82
C VAL A 129 -0.61 -0.52 4.48
N SER A 130 0.42 -1.34 4.24
CA SER A 130 1.10 -1.43 2.95
C SER A 130 0.79 -2.77 2.30
N PHE A 131 0.41 -2.73 1.03
CA PHE A 131 -0.03 -3.88 0.25
C PHE A 131 1.08 -4.31 -0.72
N PRO A 132 1.85 -5.36 -0.42
CA PRO A 132 2.81 -5.89 -1.38
C PRO A 132 2.06 -6.44 -2.59
N GLN A 133 2.49 -6.01 -3.79
CA GLN A 133 1.96 -6.48 -5.07
C GLN A 133 3.13 -6.92 -5.95
N PRO A 134 2.98 -8.01 -6.70
CA PRO A 134 4.02 -8.45 -7.62
C PRO A 134 4.19 -7.47 -8.76
N THR A 135 5.43 -7.25 -9.15
CA THR A 135 5.79 -6.59 -10.41
C THR A 135 6.18 -7.65 -11.43
N TYR A 136 5.80 -7.44 -12.68
CA TYR A 136 6.01 -8.42 -13.74
C TYR A 136 6.28 -7.72 -15.08
N SER A 137 6.88 -8.45 -15.99
CA SER A 137 6.99 -8.10 -17.41
C SER A 137 6.21 -9.11 -18.26
N THR A 138 5.75 -8.67 -19.43
CA THR A 138 5.02 -9.49 -20.40
C THR A 138 5.76 -9.54 -21.72
N GLU A 139 5.69 -10.68 -22.40
CA GLU A 139 6.06 -10.80 -23.82
C GLU A 139 4.79 -10.92 -24.65
N LEU A 140 4.73 -10.16 -25.73
CA LEU A 140 3.59 -10.14 -26.65
C LEU A 140 3.93 -10.90 -27.94
N ALA A 141 2.95 -11.57 -28.52
CA ALA A 141 3.11 -12.27 -29.81
C ALA A 141 3.53 -11.31 -30.92
N GLU A 142 3.01 -10.09 -30.91
CA GLU A 142 3.40 -9.00 -31.78
C GLU A 142 4.02 -7.89 -30.94
N PRO A 143 5.35 -7.68 -30.97
CA PRO A 143 5.99 -6.61 -30.22
C PRO A 143 5.37 -5.24 -30.54
N ASN A 144 5.06 -4.45 -29.50
CA ASN A 144 4.42 -3.12 -29.58
C ASN A 144 2.93 -3.11 -30.00
N ASN A 145 2.27 -4.26 -30.07
CA ASN A 145 0.83 -4.33 -30.22
C ASN A 145 0.20 -4.77 -28.88
N PRO A 146 -0.34 -3.86 -28.06
CA PRO A 146 -0.89 -4.19 -26.74
C PRO A 146 -2.13 -5.11 -26.81
N ASP A 147 -2.80 -5.16 -27.96
CA ASP A 147 -3.97 -6.03 -28.16
C ASP A 147 -3.57 -7.44 -28.67
N SER A 148 -2.28 -7.71 -28.82
CA SER A 148 -1.82 -9.05 -29.20
C SER A 148 -1.73 -9.98 -28.00
N ALA A 149 -1.79 -11.31 -28.25
CA ALA A 149 -1.73 -12.31 -27.21
C ALA A 149 -0.47 -12.20 -26.35
N VAL A 150 -0.61 -12.32 -25.05
CA VAL A 150 0.50 -12.45 -24.09
C VAL A 150 1.06 -13.86 -24.21
N THR A 151 2.34 -14.00 -24.57
CA THR A 151 3.03 -15.28 -24.77
C THR A 151 3.83 -15.73 -23.57
N ALA A 152 4.28 -14.78 -22.73
CA ALA A 152 4.96 -15.07 -21.47
C ALA A 152 4.73 -13.96 -20.45
N ILE A 153 4.75 -14.33 -19.17
CA ILE A 153 4.79 -13.42 -18.02
C ILE A 153 5.97 -13.82 -17.14
N GLN A 154 6.76 -12.83 -16.73
CA GLN A 154 7.87 -13.03 -15.82
C GLN A 154 7.68 -12.16 -14.57
N LEU A 155 7.60 -12.77 -13.39
CA LEU A 155 7.66 -12.07 -12.12
C LEU A 155 9.03 -11.41 -11.94
N THR A 156 9.07 -10.10 -11.66
CA THR A 156 10.31 -9.32 -11.56
C THR A 156 10.61 -8.85 -10.13
N GLY A 157 9.62 -8.89 -9.24
CA GLY A 157 9.79 -8.48 -7.84
C GLY A 157 8.46 -8.15 -7.18
N PHE A 158 8.52 -7.34 -6.11
CA PHE A 158 7.36 -6.84 -5.39
C PHE A 158 7.54 -5.36 -5.07
N THR A 159 6.44 -4.62 -5.10
CA THR A 159 6.35 -3.24 -4.62
C THR A 159 5.23 -3.16 -3.60
N ALA A 160 5.46 -2.45 -2.49
CA ALA A 160 4.42 -2.19 -1.49
C ALA A 160 3.71 -0.88 -1.84
N TYR A 161 2.39 -0.93 -1.96
CA TYR A 161 1.55 0.23 -2.24
C TYR A 161 0.71 0.59 -1.01
N PRO A 162 0.52 1.88 -0.72
CA PRO A 162 -0.33 2.31 0.38
C PRO A 162 -1.81 2.30 0.03
N THR A 163 -2.15 2.08 -1.24
CA THR A 163 -3.53 2.06 -1.74
C THR A 163 -3.84 0.73 -2.42
N VAL A 164 -5.09 0.34 -2.37
CA VAL A 164 -5.67 -0.78 -3.13
C VAL A 164 -6.89 -0.30 -3.90
N THR A 165 -7.22 -1.00 -4.99
CA THR A 165 -8.25 -0.56 -5.95
C THR A 165 -9.46 -1.47 -5.87
N ASN A 166 -10.69 -0.87 -5.82
CA ASN A 166 -11.96 -1.57 -5.71
C ASN A 166 -11.90 -2.66 -4.64
N SER A 167 -11.42 -2.30 -3.45
CA SER A 167 -11.18 -3.25 -2.39
C SER A 167 -12.35 -3.34 -1.43
N GLU A 168 -12.50 -4.53 -0.86
CA GLU A 168 -13.45 -4.87 0.19
C GLU A 168 -12.75 -5.63 1.30
N PHE A 169 -13.09 -5.34 2.54
CA PHE A 169 -12.62 -6.08 3.70
C PHE A 169 -13.74 -6.99 4.21
N ASP A 170 -13.45 -8.27 4.27
CA ASP A 170 -14.29 -9.29 4.89
C ASP A 170 -13.81 -9.54 6.33
N ALA A 171 -14.61 -9.08 7.29
CA ALA A 171 -14.29 -9.19 8.72
C ALA A 171 -14.37 -10.65 9.23
N ASP A 172 -15.18 -11.50 8.61
CA ASP A 172 -15.35 -12.89 9.04
C ASP A 172 -14.09 -13.72 8.73
N THR A 173 -13.39 -13.38 7.66
CA THR A 173 -12.17 -14.07 7.23
C THR A 173 -10.89 -13.25 7.46
N GLY A 174 -11.02 -11.98 7.87
CA GLY A 174 -9.88 -11.07 8.00
C GLY A 174 -9.18 -10.81 6.67
N THR A 175 -9.93 -10.76 5.56
CA THR A 175 -9.37 -10.72 4.20
C THR A 175 -9.69 -9.42 3.51
N ILE A 176 -8.69 -8.78 2.89
CA ILE A 176 -8.88 -7.69 1.94
C ILE A 176 -8.72 -8.25 0.53
N ILE A 177 -9.75 -8.06 -0.31
CA ILE A 177 -9.73 -8.41 -1.73
C ILE A 177 -9.72 -7.11 -2.53
N SER A 178 -8.91 -7.04 -3.57
CA SER A 178 -8.82 -5.88 -4.49
C SER A 178 -8.91 -6.36 -5.92
N ASN A 179 -9.77 -5.72 -6.72
CA ASN A 179 -9.95 -5.99 -8.14
C ASN A 179 -9.74 -4.70 -8.94
N ALA A 180 -8.57 -4.55 -9.55
CA ALA A 180 -8.25 -3.37 -10.36
C ALA A 180 -8.46 -3.65 -11.85
N CYS A 181 -9.30 -2.83 -12.49
CA CYS A 181 -9.48 -2.85 -13.95
C CYS A 181 -8.46 -1.93 -14.61
N PHE A 182 -7.78 -2.39 -15.64
CA PHE A 182 -6.81 -1.57 -16.38
C PHE A 182 -7.49 -0.74 -17.49
N ARG A 183 -8.70 -1.15 -17.88
CA ARG A 183 -9.63 -0.36 -18.71
C ARG A 183 -11.09 -0.66 -18.36
N GLY A 184 -12.00 0.15 -18.90
CA GLY A 184 -13.41 0.18 -18.47
C GLY A 184 -14.21 -1.10 -18.69
N VAL A 185 -13.80 -1.98 -19.62
CA VAL A 185 -14.45 -3.30 -19.83
C VAL A 185 -13.90 -4.37 -18.89
N CYS A 186 -12.81 -4.08 -18.17
CA CYS A 186 -12.22 -4.94 -17.13
C CYS A 186 -11.74 -6.31 -17.62
N ASP A 187 -11.46 -6.47 -18.90
CA ASP A 187 -10.80 -7.65 -19.47
C ASP A 187 -9.34 -7.73 -18.99
N ALA A 188 -8.58 -6.65 -19.13
CA ALA A 188 -7.29 -6.51 -18.50
C ALA A 188 -7.46 -6.03 -17.06
N SER A 189 -6.98 -6.81 -16.10
CA SER A 189 -7.26 -6.60 -14.67
C SER A 189 -6.27 -7.30 -13.75
N SER A 190 -6.34 -6.99 -12.45
CA SER A 190 -5.66 -7.75 -11.41
C SER A 190 -6.58 -8.04 -10.23
N LEU A 191 -6.36 -9.17 -9.58
CA LEU A 191 -7.05 -9.60 -8.36
C LEU A 191 -6.02 -9.92 -7.29
N GLY A 192 -5.98 -9.12 -6.23
CA GLY A 192 -5.11 -9.31 -5.07
C GLY A 192 -5.90 -9.73 -3.85
N THR A 193 -5.34 -10.61 -3.03
CA THR A 193 -5.92 -11.04 -1.76
C THR A 193 -4.87 -10.94 -0.65
N TRP A 194 -5.18 -10.20 0.40
CA TRP A 194 -4.34 -10.09 1.60
C TRP A 194 -5.13 -10.55 2.81
N VAL A 195 -4.48 -11.31 3.67
CA VAL A 195 -5.08 -11.90 4.87
C VAL A 195 -4.43 -11.33 6.11
N LEU A 196 -5.23 -11.00 7.11
CA LEU A 196 -4.76 -10.59 8.41
C LEU A 196 -4.06 -11.77 9.11
N ASP A 197 -2.81 -11.57 9.50
CA ASP A 197 -2.00 -12.53 10.23
C ASP A 197 -1.29 -11.83 11.38
N GLY A 198 -1.79 -12.02 12.60
CA GLY A 198 -1.45 -11.16 13.72
C GLY A 198 -1.87 -9.71 13.44
N PRO A 199 -1.03 -8.71 13.76
CA PRO A 199 -1.33 -7.31 13.52
C PRO A 199 -0.90 -6.83 12.11
N GLU A 200 -0.82 -7.71 11.10
CA GLU A 200 -0.33 -7.38 9.76
C GLU A 200 -1.18 -8.02 8.66
N PHE A 201 -1.27 -7.34 7.51
CA PHE A 201 -1.83 -7.94 6.29
C PHE A 201 -0.73 -8.54 5.43
N ARG A 202 -0.87 -9.81 5.07
CA ARG A 202 0.06 -10.54 4.22
C ARG A 202 -0.58 -10.91 2.89
N LEU A 203 0.17 -10.73 1.81
CA LEU A 203 -0.27 -11.16 0.48
C LEU A 203 -0.52 -12.68 0.50
N ARG A 204 -1.73 -13.09 0.12
CA ARG A 204 -2.15 -14.49 0.02
C ARG A 204 -2.06 -15.00 -1.40
N SER A 205 -2.63 -14.23 -2.33
CA SER A 205 -2.61 -14.54 -3.76
C SER A 205 -2.68 -13.28 -4.60
N PHE A 206 -2.16 -13.38 -5.81
CA PHE A 206 -2.26 -12.31 -6.79
C PHE A 206 -2.38 -12.90 -8.18
N LEU A 207 -3.45 -12.52 -8.87
CA LEU A 207 -3.74 -12.92 -10.25
C LEU A 207 -3.75 -11.67 -11.12
N VAL A 208 -3.43 -11.85 -12.40
CA VAL A 208 -3.44 -10.77 -13.38
C VAL A 208 -3.92 -11.27 -14.73
N ASP A 209 -4.67 -10.46 -15.42
CA ASP A 209 -4.84 -10.55 -16.85
C ASP A 209 -4.21 -9.31 -17.49
N PRO A 210 -3.04 -9.42 -18.11
CA PRO A 210 -2.38 -8.29 -18.74
C PRO A 210 -2.78 -8.13 -20.21
N SER A 211 -3.69 -8.97 -20.74
CA SER A 211 -4.18 -8.90 -22.13
C SER A 211 -5.31 -7.88 -22.27
N TYR A 212 -5.45 -7.36 -23.49
CA TYR A 212 -6.53 -6.42 -23.83
C TYR A 212 -7.42 -7.02 -24.94
N ASP A 213 -7.65 -8.32 -24.88
CA ASP A 213 -8.31 -9.10 -25.94
C ASP A 213 -9.86 -9.14 -25.85
N GLY A 214 -10.42 -8.55 -24.79
CA GLY A 214 -11.87 -8.49 -24.57
C GLY A 214 -12.43 -9.61 -23.70
N GLU A 215 -11.57 -10.52 -23.23
CA GLU A 215 -11.90 -11.63 -22.34
C GLU A 215 -11.07 -11.54 -21.06
N GLN A 216 -11.64 -11.90 -19.91
CA GLN A 216 -10.88 -11.94 -18.65
C GLN A 216 -10.30 -13.34 -18.44
N ASN A 217 -8.99 -13.46 -18.53
CA ASN A 217 -8.23 -14.70 -18.37
C ASN A 217 -7.13 -14.54 -17.30
N LEU A 218 -7.53 -14.57 -16.02
CA LEU A 218 -6.63 -14.34 -14.90
C LEU A 218 -5.57 -15.44 -14.78
N ILE A 219 -4.31 -15.03 -14.75
CA ILE A 219 -3.12 -15.87 -14.56
C ILE A 219 -2.60 -15.65 -13.14
N GLU A 220 -2.42 -16.73 -12.39
CA GLU A 220 -1.88 -16.69 -11.03
C GLU A 220 -0.39 -16.40 -11.06
N LEU A 221 0.03 -15.26 -10.50
CA LEU A 221 1.44 -14.91 -10.33
C LEU A 221 2.00 -15.33 -8.98
N VAL A 222 1.16 -15.31 -7.94
CA VAL A 222 1.54 -15.62 -6.56
C VAL A 222 0.41 -16.37 -5.90
N ASN A 223 0.74 -17.45 -5.20
CA ASN A 223 -0.18 -18.20 -4.35
C ASN A 223 0.53 -18.76 -3.11
N TYR A 224 0.49 -18.01 -2.03
CA TYR A 224 0.97 -18.44 -0.71
C TYR A 224 -0.09 -19.25 0.07
N ALA A 225 -1.27 -19.49 -0.54
CA ALA A 225 -2.29 -20.39 0.00
C ALA A 225 -1.97 -21.86 -0.26
N ALA A 226 -1.23 -22.13 -1.33
CA ALA A 226 -0.85 -23.50 -1.65
C ALA A 226 0.13 -24.03 -0.60
N PRO A 227 -0.09 -25.28 -0.09
CA PRO A 227 0.87 -25.90 0.80
C PRO A 227 2.19 -26.09 0.04
N VAL A 228 3.27 -25.57 0.61
CA VAL A 228 4.62 -25.83 0.11
C VAL A 228 5.12 -27.07 0.83
N ASP A 229 5.25 -28.17 0.12
CA ASP A 229 5.98 -29.35 0.59
C ASP A 229 7.48 -28.97 0.63
N VAL A 230 7.90 -28.34 1.71
CA VAL A 230 9.31 -28.12 1.98
C VAL A 230 9.84 -29.40 2.63
N PRO A 231 10.71 -30.16 1.96
CA PRO A 231 11.47 -31.21 2.67
C PRO A 231 12.28 -30.47 3.76
N MET A 232 11.96 -30.71 5.02
CA MET A 232 12.69 -30.15 6.15
C MET A 232 14.11 -30.75 6.14
N THR A 233 15.01 -30.07 5.44
CA THR A 233 16.44 -30.31 5.58
C THR A 233 16.87 -29.59 6.85
N VAL A 234 16.94 -30.30 7.95
CA VAL A 234 17.58 -29.77 9.17
C VAL A 234 19.07 -29.62 8.81
N VAL A 235 19.48 -28.37 8.55
CA VAL A 235 20.91 -28.03 8.46
C VAL A 235 21.43 -28.13 9.88
N ALA A 236 22.12 -29.26 10.17
CA ALA A 236 22.83 -29.37 11.44
C ALA A 236 23.81 -28.19 11.57
N PRO A 237 23.89 -27.53 12.73
CA PRO A 237 24.87 -26.47 12.92
C PRO A 237 26.25 -27.06 12.69
N ASN A 238 27.04 -26.43 11.82
CA ASN A 238 28.41 -26.85 11.53
C ASN A 238 29.21 -26.90 12.84
N ALA A 239 29.62 -28.11 13.23
CA ALA A 239 30.46 -28.38 14.40
C ALA A 239 31.97 -28.08 14.12
N GLU A 240 32.25 -27.03 13.33
CA GLU A 240 33.61 -26.60 13.04
C GLU A 240 33.83 -25.15 13.50
N ASN A 241 34.09 -24.97 14.78
CA ASN A 241 34.91 -23.89 15.33
C ASN A 241 35.20 -24.18 16.81
N SER A 242 35.77 -25.37 17.07
CA SER A 242 36.57 -25.53 18.30
C SER A 242 37.95 -24.91 18.06
N VAL A 243 38.11 -23.64 18.35
CA VAL A 243 39.42 -23.02 18.47
C VAL A 243 40.10 -23.65 19.69
N THR A 244 41.01 -24.58 19.46
CA THR A 244 41.96 -25.05 20.47
C THR A 244 42.96 -23.92 20.72
N ASN A 245 42.76 -23.19 21.81
CA ASN A 245 43.82 -22.37 22.38
C ASN A 245 44.77 -23.31 23.12
N ASN A 246 45.98 -23.42 22.60
CA ASN A 246 47.21 -23.80 23.34
C ASN A 246 47.97 -22.55 23.70
#